data_92eadaca9b8c4398e31c5b2347ce790e
#
_entry.id   92eadaca9b8c4398e31c5b2347ce790e
#
_cell.length_a   1.000
_cell.length_b   1.000
_cell.length_c   1.000
_cell.angle_alpha   90.00
_cell.angle_beta   90.00
_cell.angle_gamma   90.00
#
_symmetry.space_group_name_H-M   'P 1'
#
loop_
_entity.id
_entity.type
_entity.pdbx_description
1 polymer ?
#
loop_
_entity_poly.entity_id
_entity_poly.type
_entity_poly.pdbx_seq_one_letter_code
_entity_poly.pdbx_strand_id
1 'polypeptide(L)'
;KFTAREVRRGRRYDAILLDPPKFGRGPGGERWQLEEGLAPLLADCRQLLDADSRALFLTVYAVRMSALAIGELLAQLFADLPGTVECGELAVREETRGLLLPTAIFARWSRGE
;
A
#
# COMPACT_ATOMS: atom_id res chain seq x y z
N LYS A 1 15.28 7.26 3.13
CA LYS A 1 14.28 6.30 3.58
C LYS A 1 14.62 4.90 3.11
N PHE A 2 14.05 3.93 3.79
CA PHE A 2 14.39 2.54 3.53
C PHE A 2 14.06 2.13 2.09
N THR A 3 12.84 2.42 1.63
CA THR A 3 12.45 1.98 0.29
C THR A 3 13.29 2.62 -0.79
N ALA A 4 13.57 3.91 -0.68
CA ALA A 4 14.42 4.58 -1.66
C ALA A 4 15.83 4.00 -1.66
N ARG A 5 16.34 3.66 -0.49
CA ARG A 5 17.66 3.04 -0.38
C ARG A 5 17.69 1.69 -1.06
N GLU A 6 16.62 0.88 -0.86
CA GLU A 6 16.55 -0.44 -1.47
C GLU A 6 16.46 -0.33 -2.99
N VAL A 7 15.75 0.66 -3.49
CA VAL A 7 15.71 0.90 -4.94
C VAL A 7 17.10 1.20 -5.47
N ARG A 8 17.84 2.07 -4.77
CA ARG A 8 19.20 2.41 -5.20
C ARG A 8 20.14 1.21 -5.17
N ARG A 9 19.87 0.24 -4.29
CA ARG A 9 20.69 -0.98 -4.19
C ARG A 9 20.28 -2.04 -5.21
N GLY A 10 19.23 -1.80 -5.98
CA GLY A 10 18.76 -2.76 -6.97
C GLY A 10 18.09 -3.97 -6.40
N ARG A 11 17.57 -3.87 -5.17
CA ARG A 11 16.91 -5.00 -4.53
C ARG A 11 15.56 -5.29 -5.15
N ARG A 12 15.13 -6.54 -5.05
CA ARG A 12 13.81 -6.99 -5.50
C ARG A 12 13.21 -7.89 -4.44
N TYR A 13 11.89 -7.84 -4.32
CA TYR A 13 11.16 -8.61 -3.31
C TYR A 13 10.03 -9.38 -3.97
N ASP A 14 9.66 -10.50 -3.35
CA ASP A 14 8.50 -11.27 -3.81
C ASP A 14 7.19 -10.62 -3.41
N ALA A 15 7.13 -10.06 -2.22
CA ALA A 15 5.92 -9.43 -1.71
C ALA A 15 6.29 -8.31 -0.76
N ILE A 16 5.40 -7.32 -0.67
CA ILE A 16 5.58 -6.18 0.21
C ILE A 16 4.28 -5.96 0.97
N LEU A 17 4.40 -5.85 2.28
CA LEU A 17 3.29 -5.45 3.14
C LEU A 17 3.57 -4.05 3.64
N LEU A 18 2.59 -3.16 3.47
CA LEU A 18 2.71 -1.77 3.87
C LEU A 18 1.57 -1.40 4.81
N ASP A 19 1.93 -0.81 5.94
CA ASP A 19 0.97 -0.29 6.89
C ASP A 19 1.50 1.04 7.41
N PRO A 20 1.59 2.06 6.53
CA PRO A 20 2.23 3.31 6.91
C PRO A 20 1.38 4.09 7.90
N PRO A 21 2.01 4.82 8.82
CA PRO A 21 1.27 5.69 9.73
C PRO A 21 0.73 6.90 8.97
N LYS A 22 -0.33 7.49 9.51
CA LYS A 22 -0.86 8.72 8.95
C LYS A 22 0.11 9.88 9.11
N PHE A 23 0.80 9.93 10.25
CA PHE A 23 1.81 10.94 10.55
C PHE A 23 3.03 10.26 11.15
N GLY A 24 4.18 10.91 11.01
CA GLY A 24 5.39 10.42 11.63
C GLY A 24 6.55 11.37 11.39
N ARG A 25 7.67 11.05 12.03
CA ARG A 25 8.91 11.78 11.84
C ARG A 25 10.04 10.79 11.68
N GLY A 26 10.97 11.10 10.78
CA GLY A 26 12.16 10.29 10.62
C GLY A 26 13.25 10.67 11.60
N PRO A 27 14.35 9.91 11.61
CA PRO A 27 15.46 10.17 12.53
C PRO A 27 16.10 11.55 12.37
N GLY A 28 16.06 12.12 11.20
CA GLY A 28 16.60 13.44 10.96
C GLY A 28 15.60 14.55 11.12
N GLY A 29 14.44 14.27 11.71
CA GLY A 29 13.40 15.28 11.89
C GLY A 29 12.45 15.43 10.72
N GLU A 30 12.58 14.58 9.71
CA GLU A 30 11.68 14.62 8.55
C GLU A 30 10.26 14.35 8.99
N ARG A 31 9.32 15.05 8.35
CA ARG A 31 7.91 14.85 8.61
C ARG A 31 7.33 13.90 7.56
N TRP A 32 6.46 13.01 8.03
CA TRP A 32 5.74 12.10 7.16
C TRP A 32 4.25 12.42 7.26
N GLN A 33 3.62 12.61 6.12
CA GLN A 33 2.17 12.70 6.03
C GLN A 33 1.73 11.76 4.93
N LEU A 34 0.77 10.90 5.23
CA LEU A 34 0.37 9.85 4.32
C LEU A 34 -0.13 10.39 2.98
N GLU A 35 -0.96 11.45 3.03
CA GLU A 35 -1.53 11.99 1.80
C GLU A 35 -0.48 12.53 0.85
N GLU A 36 0.64 13.01 1.39
CA GLU A 36 1.71 13.54 0.58
C GLU A 36 2.74 12.50 0.19
N GLY A 37 2.93 11.51 1.07
CA GLY A 37 4.01 10.56 0.89
C GLY A 37 3.61 9.25 0.23
N LEU A 38 2.31 9.00 0.07
CA LEU A 38 1.87 7.69 -0.38
C LEU A 38 2.28 7.40 -1.82
N ALA A 39 2.07 8.35 -2.73
CA ALA A 39 2.40 8.11 -4.13
C ALA A 39 3.90 7.87 -4.34
N PRO A 40 4.80 8.69 -3.76
CA PRO A 40 6.23 8.38 -3.87
C PRO A 40 6.61 7.04 -3.23
N LEU A 41 5.99 6.70 -2.09
CA LEU A 41 6.27 5.42 -1.44
C LEU A 41 5.86 4.26 -2.33
N LEU A 42 4.67 4.33 -2.92
CA LEU A 42 4.20 3.26 -3.80
C LEU A 42 5.04 3.18 -5.07
N ALA A 43 5.51 4.31 -5.60
CA ALA A 43 6.39 4.30 -6.75
C ALA A 43 7.71 3.60 -6.43
N ASP A 44 8.27 3.85 -5.24
CA ASP A 44 9.46 3.14 -4.79
C ASP A 44 9.18 1.63 -4.68
N CYS A 45 8.06 1.27 -4.10
CA CYS A 45 7.70 -0.13 -3.96
C CYS A 45 7.55 -0.80 -5.32
N ARG A 46 7.01 -0.09 -6.31
CA ARG A 46 6.93 -0.63 -7.66
C ARG A 46 8.31 -1.01 -8.18
N GLN A 47 9.32 -0.19 -7.89
CA GLN A 47 10.70 -0.47 -8.31
C GLN A 47 11.30 -1.69 -7.61
N LEU A 48 10.74 -2.07 -6.46
CA LEU A 48 11.23 -3.22 -5.70
C LEU A 48 10.55 -4.53 -6.12
N LEU A 49 9.61 -4.46 -7.05
CA LEU A 49 8.87 -5.63 -7.52
C LEU A 49 9.14 -5.82 -9.02
N ASP A 50 9.01 -7.06 -9.47
CA ASP A 50 9.18 -7.36 -10.89
C ASP A 50 8.11 -8.37 -11.32
N ALA A 51 8.23 -8.88 -12.55
CA ALA A 51 7.22 -9.75 -13.11
C ALA A 51 7.10 -11.09 -12.37
N ASP A 52 8.11 -11.46 -11.59
CA ASP A 52 8.08 -12.68 -10.79
C ASP A 52 7.57 -12.43 -9.38
N SER A 53 7.38 -11.19 -8.99
CA SER A 53 6.85 -10.87 -7.67
C SER A 53 5.39 -11.26 -7.56
N ARG A 54 4.91 -11.48 -6.33
CA ARG A 54 3.59 -12.03 -6.11
C ARG A 54 2.56 -11.01 -5.69
N ALA A 55 2.91 -10.08 -4.81
CA ALA A 55 1.88 -9.19 -4.27
C ALA A 55 2.47 -7.97 -3.57
N LEU A 56 1.66 -6.94 -3.52
CA LEU A 56 1.82 -5.82 -2.60
C LEU A 56 0.48 -5.61 -1.92
N PHE A 57 0.49 -5.52 -0.60
CA PHE A 57 -0.71 -5.31 0.19
C PHE A 57 -0.52 -4.05 1.03
N LEU A 58 -1.42 -3.09 0.84
CA LEU A 58 -1.37 -1.80 1.51
C LEU A 58 -2.61 -1.65 2.38
N THR A 59 -2.42 -1.29 3.64
CA THR A 59 -3.52 -0.90 4.52
C THR A 59 -3.30 0.51 5.01
N VAL A 60 -4.37 1.29 5.07
CA VAL A 60 -4.35 2.63 5.65
C VAL A 60 -5.60 2.84 6.46
N TYR A 61 -5.50 3.65 7.50
CA TYR A 61 -6.63 3.93 8.36
C TYR A 61 -6.59 5.39 8.79
N ALA A 62 -7.75 5.88 9.22
CA ALA A 62 -7.91 7.24 9.73
C ALA A 62 -7.47 8.29 8.70
N VAL A 63 -7.79 8.06 7.42
CA VAL A 63 -7.39 8.97 6.35
C VAL A 63 -8.62 9.51 5.63
N ARG A 64 -8.44 10.64 4.95
CA ARG A 64 -9.49 11.25 4.16
C ARG A 64 -9.33 10.86 2.68
N MET A 65 -9.19 9.57 2.46
CA MET A 65 -9.02 9.04 1.12
C MET A 65 -9.94 7.83 1.00
N SER A 66 -10.50 7.65 -0.19
CA SER A 66 -11.33 6.49 -0.43
C SER A 66 -10.47 5.30 -0.84
N ALA A 67 -10.99 4.09 -0.61
CA ALA A 67 -10.33 2.89 -1.09
C ALA A 67 -10.19 2.92 -2.60
N LEU A 68 -11.21 3.44 -3.30
CA LEU A 68 -11.17 3.51 -4.76
C LEU A 68 -10.03 4.40 -5.24
N ALA A 69 -9.82 5.56 -4.60
CA ALA A 69 -8.75 6.45 -5.00
C ALA A 69 -7.38 5.80 -4.83
N ILE A 70 -7.19 5.09 -3.71
CA ILE A 70 -5.93 4.41 -3.46
C ILE A 70 -5.74 3.26 -4.45
N GLY A 71 -6.81 2.52 -4.75
CA GLY A 71 -6.76 1.45 -5.73
C GLY A 71 -6.40 1.95 -7.11
N GLU A 72 -6.97 3.09 -7.52
CA GLU A 72 -6.63 3.67 -8.82
C GLU A 72 -5.18 4.12 -8.89
N LEU A 73 -4.67 4.70 -7.81
CA LEU A 73 -3.27 5.08 -7.76
C LEU A 73 -2.37 3.86 -7.93
N LEU A 74 -2.68 2.80 -7.19
CA LEU A 74 -1.90 1.58 -7.27
C LEU A 74 -1.97 0.98 -8.67
N ALA A 75 -3.16 0.98 -9.28
CA ALA A 75 -3.33 0.44 -10.61
C ALA A 75 -2.50 1.21 -11.64
N GLN A 76 -2.43 2.53 -11.52
CA GLN A 76 -1.63 3.34 -12.43
C GLN A 76 -0.15 3.04 -12.28
N LEU A 77 0.33 2.95 -11.05
CA LEU A 77 1.75 2.75 -10.79
C LEU A 77 2.20 1.34 -11.14
N PHE A 78 1.29 0.37 -11.11
CA PHE A 78 1.63 -1.03 -11.37
C PHE A 78 1.13 -1.52 -12.73
N ALA A 79 0.73 -0.59 -13.61
CA ALA A 79 0.13 -0.96 -14.89
C ALA A 79 1.06 -1.78 -15.78
N ASP A 80 2.37 -1.65 -15.60
CA ASP A 80 3.34 -2.37 -16.43
C ASP A 80 3.71 -3.74 -15.87
N LEU A 81 3.09 -4.14 -14.75
CA LEU A 81 3.29 -5.49 -14.22
C LEU A 81 2.07 -6.35 -14.50
N PRO A 82 2.28 -7.68 -14.69
CA PRO A 82 1.13 -8.57 -14.80
C PRO A 82 0.41 -8.66 -13.47
N GLY A 83 -0.90 -8.82 -13.51
CA GLY A 83 -1.66 -8.94 -12.28
C GLY A 83 -2.85 -8.03 -12.25
N THR A 84 -3.48 -7.98 -11.09
CA THR A 84 -4.68 -7.18 -10.87
C THR A 84 -4.58 -6.40 -9.57
N VAL A 85 -5.37 -5.32 -9.49
CA VAL A 85 -5.45 -4.51 -8.28
C VAL A 85 -6.87 -4.61 -7.74
N GLU A 86 -6.97 -4.85 -6.44
CA GLU A 86 -8.23 -4.86 -5.71
C GLU A 86 -8.16 -3.85 -4.59
N CYS A 87 -9.29 -3.28 -4.22
CA CYS A 87 -9.34 -2.35 -3.10
C CYS A 87 -10.68 -2.51 -2.39
N GLY A 88 -10.73 -2.07 -1.14
CA GLY A 88 -11.93 -2.16 -0.35
C GLY A 88 -11.70 -1.76 1.09
N GLU A 89 -12.60 -2.16 1.95
CA GLU A 89 -12.52 -1.89 3.37
C GLU A 89 -12.32 -3.17 4.14
N LEU A 90 -11.47 -3.10 5.15
CA LEU A 90 -11.33 -4.15 6.13
C LEU A 90 -12.29 -3.87 7.27
N ALA A 91 -12.97 -4.89 7.75
CA ALA A 91 -13.98 -4.71 8.78
C ALA A 91 -13.98 -5.90 9.72
N VAL A 92 -14.40 -5.65 10.94
CA VAL A 92 -14.61 -6.68 11.94
C VAL A 92 -16.12 -6.89 12.09
N ARG A 93 -16.54 -8.15 12.07
CA ARG A 93 -17.95 -8.47 12.24
C ARG A 93 -18.26 -8.66 13.72
N GLU A 94 -19.27 -7.96 14.18
CA GLU A 94 -19.73 -8.09 15.55
C GLU A 94 -20.41 -9.45 15.73
N GLU A 95 -20.07 -10.14 16.82
CA GLU A 95 -20.58 -11.49 17.03
C GLU A 95 -22.08 -11.52 17.30
N THR A 96 -22.58 -10.57 18.08
CA THR A 96 -23.95 -10.59 18.55
C THR A 96 -24.97 -10.24 17.48
N ARG A 97 -24.77 -9.11 16.84
CA ARG A 97 -25.74 -8.59 15.87
C ARG A 97 -25.28 -8.75 14.43
N GLY A 98 -24.05 -9.18 14.21
CA GLY A 98 -23.53 -9.37 12.87
C GLY A 98 -23.20 -8.09 12.12
N LEU A 99 -23.14 -6.96 12.80
CA LEU A 99 -22.82 -5.69 12.17
C LEU A 99 -21.34 -5.63 11.85
N LEU A 100 -21.01 -4.93 10.77
CA LEU A 100 -19.61 -4.74 10.36
C LEU A 100 -19.10 -3.42 10.89
N LEU A 101 -17.88 -3.46 11.47
CA LEU A 101 -17.19 -2.27 11.93
C LEU A 101 -15.99 -2.04 11.02
N PRO A 102 -15.96 -0.94 10.27
CA PRO A 102 -14.79 -0.69 9.40
C PRO A 102 -13.57 -0.38 10.23
N THR A 103 -12.43 -0.95 9.86
CA THR A 103 -11.19 -0.74 10.59
C THR A 103 -10.14 -0.04 9.74
N ALA A 104 -10.08 -0.34 8.44
CA ALA A 104 -9.06 0.23 7.57
C ALA A 104 -9.51 0.08 6.13
N ILE A 105 -8.87 0.81 5.23
CA ILE A 105 -9.04 0.55 3.80
C ILE A 105 -7.79 -0.15 3.31
N PHE A 106 -7.92 -0.89 2.21
CA PHE A 106 -6.79 -1.61 1.65
C PHE A 106 -6.76 -1.47 0.13
N ALA A 107 -5.58 -1.65 -0.41
CA ALA A 107 -5.38 -1.86 -1.84
C ALA A 107 -4.34 -2.95 -1.99
N ARG A 108 -4.56 -3.83 -2.96
CA ARG A 108 -3.70 -4.97 -3.16
C ARG A 108 -3.44 -5.16 -4.63
N TRP A 109 -2.16 -5.26 -4.98
CA TRP A 109 -1.77 -5.77 -6.28
C TRP A 109 -1.33 -7.22 -6.09
N SER A 110 -1.79 -8.10 -6.97
CA SER A 110 -1.34 -9.49 -6.95
C SER A 110 -1.18 -9.97 -8.38
N ARG A 111 -0.17 -10.78 -8.56
CA ARG A 111 0.13 -11.31 -9.88
C ARG A 111 -0.91 -12.33 -10.33
N GLY A 112 -1.55 -12.99 -9.38
CA GLY A 112 -2.48 -14.04 -9.67
C GLY A 112 -1.78 -15.36 -9.82
N GLU A 113 -2.39 -16.24 -10.56
CA GLU A 113 -1.87 -17.60 -10.76
C GLU A 113 -0.72 -17.65 -11.73
#